data_830239427e251751dc547c4b544a1ffb
#
_entry.id   830239427e251751dc547c4b544a1ffb
#
_cell.length_a   1.000
_cell.length_b   1.000
_cell.length_c   1.000
_cell.angle_alpha   90.00
_cell.angle_beta   90.00
_cell.angle_gamma   90.00
#
_symmetry.space_group_name_H-M   'P 1'
#
loop_
_entity.id
_entity.type
_entity.pdbx_description
1 polymer ?
#
loop_
_entity_poly.entity_id
_entity_poly.type
_entity_poly.pdbx_seq_one_letter_code
_entity_poly.pdbx_strand_id
1 'polypeptide(L)'
;MKIKFINQYNNIFAFFLYLTLIFGFQIGENLNYGSYNDWNNAASLPIKNFSLNFFDTFLNYDQYGHRHSPVYLIFLSIFLDFGLTFEQIRFLHLHLSIPLIIIFYNCLKLQFNKVDSKYLQLLSLTIFLSPTFRSLSIWPDTRLPGLLFFVLSMYFFLKFKKSASIKYAWLNCISLIISSYISPNFSVFFIYFLIFFIKKINNKNLIKLLVFNFLAAIPMLYYILILKVNFLVSGKTPGLNSEPLAVNFNFADKIMIISSIVLFHLFPLLINNSFFHKKIFNFIKTNIFKIFFILIIFIYFFNYQISFTG
;
A
#
# COMPACT_ATOMS: atom_id res chain seq x y z
N MET A 1 -32.62 20.34 11.29
CA MET A 1 -31.52 21.14 11.86
C MET A 1 -30.33 20.30 12.39
N LYS A 2 -30.53 19.14 13.05
CA LYS A 2 -29.48 18.29 13.62
C LYS A 2 -28.45 17.72 12.59
N ILE A 3 -28.86 17.40 11.35
CA ILE A 3 -27.98 16.73 10.35
C ILE A 3 -26.93 17.67 9.78
N LYS A 4 -27.22 18.96 9.62
CA LYS A 4 -26.26 19.96 9.10
C LYS A 4 -25.11 20.24 10.09
N PHE A 5 -25.40 20.25 11.37
CA PHE A 5 -24.41 20.50 12.43
C PHE A 5 -23.37 19.39 12.54
N ILE A 6 -23.79 18.13 12.43
CA ILE A 6 -22.87 16.98 12.60
C ILE A 6 -21.87 16.86 11.45
N ASN A 7 -22.27 17.16 10.21
CA ASN A 7 -21.35 17.24 9.07
C ASN A 7 -20.34 18.38 9.23
N GLN A 8 -20.71 19.48 9.85
CA GLN A 8 -19.82 20.60 10.12
C GLN A 8 -18.76 20.23 11.15
N TYR A 9 -19.10 19.51 12.23
CA TYR A 9 -18.13 19.01 13.22
C TYR A 9 -17.12 18.03 12.61
N ASN A 10 -17.55 17.12 11.73
CA ASN A 10 -16.63 16.20 11.06
C ASN A 10 -15.63 16.93 10.17
N ASN A 11 -16.06 17.99 9.47
CA ASN A 11 -15.17 18.80 8.64
C ASN A 11 -14.18 19.60 9.49
N ILE A 12 -14.63 20.16 10.62
CA ILE A 12 -13.74 20.84 11.58
C ILE A 12 -12.74 19.82 12.15
N PHE A 13 -13.19 18.64 12.53
CA PHE A 13 -12.32 17.57 13.02
C PHE A 13 -11.30 17.12 11.97
N ALA A 14 -11.72 16.95 10.70
CA ALA A 14 -10.84 16.65 9.60
C ALA A 14 -9.75 17.73 9.42
N PHE A 15 -10.14 18.98 9.51
CA PHE A 15 -9.22 20.11 9.42
C PHE A 15 -8.19 20.09 10.57
N PHE A 16 -8.64 19.87 11.81
CA PHE A 16 -7.71 19.75 12.94
C PHE A 16 -6.76 18.58 12.81
N LEU A 17 -7.23 17.40 12.40
CA LEU A 17 -6.36 16.24 12.15
C LEU A 17 -5.31 16.54 11.09
N TYR A 18 -5.71 17.22 10.01
CA TYR A 18 -4.78 17.64 8.96
C TYR A 18 -3.79 18.70 9.46
N LEU A 19 -4.22 19.65 10.27
CA LEU A 19 -3.31 20.61 10.93
C LEU A 19 -2.29 19.91 11.81
N THR A 20 -2.68 18.86 12.54
CA THR A 20 -1.70 18.08 13.33
C THR A 20 -0.66 17.39 12.45
N LEU A 21 -1.04 16.98 11.22
CA LEU A 21 -0.09 16.42 10.26
C LEU A 21 0.88 17.49 9.74
N ILE A 22 0.39 18.69 9.42
CA ILE A 22 1.24 19.84 9.04
C ILE A 22 2.19 20.21 10.19
N PHE A 23 1.69 20.23 11.41
CA PHE A 23 2.52 20.48 12.58
C PHE A 23 3.60 19.40 12.76
N GLY A 24 3.22 18.12 12.62
CA GLY A 24 4.15 17.00 12.61
C GLY A 24 5.25 17.15 11.54
N PHE A 25 4.89 17.62 10.35
CA PHE A 25 5.84 17.94 9.29
C PHE A 25 6.82 19.04 9.72
N GLN A 26 6.34 20.13 10.32
CA GLN A 26 7.16 21.27 10.78
C GLN A 26 8.18 20.88 11.84
N ILE A 27 7.81 20.02 12.78
CA ILE A 27 8.71 19.54 13.84
C ILE A 27 9.55 18.32 13.44
N GLY A 28 9.40 17.85 12.18
CA GLY A 28 10.10 16.64 11.71
C GLY A 28 9.66 15.36 12.42
N GLU A 29 8.35 15.22 12.69
CA GLU A 29 7.77 14.05 13.38
C GLU A 29 8.28 12.73 12.77
N ASN A 30 8.79 11.85 13.61
CA ASN A 30 9.38 10.57 13.24
C ASN A 30 8.82 9.42 14.09
N LEU A 31 7.52 9.15 13.93
CA LEU A 31 6.83 8.05 14.63
C LEU A 31 7.15 6.67 14.07
N ASN A 32 7.62 6.61 12.84
CA ASN A 32 8.11 5.41 12.18
C ASN A 32 9.48 5.71 11.57
N TYR A 33 10.53 5.35 12.28
CA TYR A 33 11.91 5.60 11.89
C TYR A 33 12.26 5.12 10.47
N GLY A 34 11.58 4.07 9.98
CA GLY A 34 11.82 3.54 8.64
C GLY A 34 11.64 4.56 7.52
N SER A 35 10.53 5.31 7.50
CA SER A 35 10.28 6.29 6.44
C SER A 35 11.25 7.47 6.49
N TYR A 36 11.59 7.95 7.68
CA TYR A 36 12.62 8.97 7.88
C TYR A 36 13.98 8.51 7.38
N ASN A 37 14.37 7.30 7.77
CA ASN A 37 15.64 6.71 7.37
C ASN A 37 15.70 6.46 5.86
N ASP A 38 14.63 5.93 5.26
CA ASP A 38 14.52 5.70 3.83
C ASP A 38 14.65 7.03 3.04
N TRP A 39 14.03 8.10 3.53
CA TRP A 39 14.15 9.41 2.90
C TRP A 39 15.57 9.97 2.96
N ASN A 40 16.16 10.06 4.15
CA ASN A 40 17.45 10.73 4.34
C ASN A 40 18.63 9.93 3.80
N ASN A 41 18.60 8.61 3.95
CA ASN A 41 19.76 7.77 3.63
C ASN A 41 19.67 7.03 2.29
N ALA A 42 18.45 6.88 1.75
CA ALA A 42 18.26 6.08 0.55
C ALA A 42 17.59 6.84 -0.60
N ALA A 43 16.56 7.65 -0.37
CA ALA A 43 15.76 8.25 -1.44
C ALA A 43 16.35 9.57 -1.97
N SER A 44 16.88 10.43 -1.11
CA SER A 44 17.36 11.77 -1.49
C SER A 44 18.48 11.73 -2.53
N LEU A 45 19.42 10.81 -2.41
CA LEU A 45 20.54 10.66 -3.33
C LEU A 45 20.11 10.24 -4.75
N PRO A 46 19.31 9.15 -4.94
CA PRO A 46 18.80 8.81 -6.26
C PRO A 46 17.94 9.92 -6.88
N ILE A 47 17.10 10.62 -6.10
CA ILE A 47 16.29 11.73 -6.61
C ILE A 47 17.20 12.83 -7.20
N LYS A 48 18.27 13.21 -6.47
CA LYS A 48 19.25 14.18 -6.96
C LYS A 48 19.97 13.69 -8.22
N ASN A 49 20.36 12.42 -8.26
CA ASN A 49 21.08 11.86 -9.39
C ASN A 49 20.18 11.69 -10.63
N PHE A 50 18.89 11.37 -10.48
CA PHE A 50 17.95 11.39 -11.59
C PHE A 50 17.78 12.77 -12.21
N SER A 51 17.83 13.83 -11.42
CA SER A 51 17.82 15.21 -11.90
C SER A 51 19.11 15.58 -12.65
N LEU A 52 20.27 15.10 -12.20
CA LEU A 52 21.57 15.44 -12.79
C LEU A 52 21.96 14.53 -13.98
N ASN A 53 21.70 13.23 -13.87
CA ASN A 53 22.11 12.22 -14.86
C ASN A 53 21.11 11.08 -14.92
N PHE A 54 19.99 11.31 -15.58
CA PHE A 54 18.85 10.40 -15.64
C PHE A 54 19.22 8.98 -16.11
N PHE A 55 19.90 8.88 -17.27
CA PHE A 55 20.16 7.57 -17.90
C PHE A 55 21.12 6.72 -17.09
N ASP A 56 22.18 7.30 -16.56
CA ASP A 56 23.15 6.59 -15.74
C ASP A 56 22.49 6.10 -14.44
N THR A 57 21.76 6.98 -13.76
CA THR A 57 21.02 6.62 -12.55
C THR A 57 19.96 5.54 -12.80
N PHE A 58 19.28 5.59 -13.95
CA PHE A 58 18.25 4.62 -14.32
C PHE A 58 18.83 3.23 -14.57
N LEU A 59 19.99 3.14 -15.25
CA LEU A 59 20.65 1.87 -15.56
C LEU A 59 21.39 1.27 -14.36
N ASN A 60 21.82 2.09 -13.42
CA ASN A 60 22.59 1.69 -12.24
C ASN A 60 21.79 1.82 -10.93
N TYR A 61 20.47 1.85 -11.01
CA TYR A 61 19.61 2.14 -9.86
C TYR A 61 19.75 1.15 -8.71
N ASP A 62 20.02 -0.13 -8.99
CA ASP A 62 20.24 -1.19 -8.00
C ASP A 62 21.48 -0.95 -7.12
N GLN A 63 22.46 -0.16 -7.58
CA GLN A 63 23.66 0.18 -6.82
C GLN A 63 23.34 1.09 -5.61
N TYR A 64 22.20 1.80 -5.63
CA TYR A 64 21.77 2.64 -4.50
C TYR A 64 21.21 1.82 -3.32
N GLY A 65 21.05 0.50 -3.47
CA GLY A 65 20.51 -0.37 -2.43
C GLY A 65 19.05 -0.08 -2.06
N HIS A 66 18.36 0.75 -2.84
CA HIS A 66 16.97 1.12 -2.62
C HIS A 66 16.03 0.02 -3.10
N ARG A 67 15.15 -0.47 -2.21
CA ARG A 67 14.23 -1.59 -2.51
C ARG A 67 12.91 -1.15 -3.12
N HIS A 68 12.70 0.15 -3.32
CA HIS A 68 11.50 0.69 -3.92
C HIS A 68 11.67 0.89 -5.42
N SER A 69 10.56 0.91 -6.15
CA SER A 69 10.58 1.21 -7.57
C SER A 69 11.15 2.62 -7.83
N PRO A 70 11.97 2.82 -8.87
CA PRO A 70 12.51 4.13 -9.21
C PRO A 70 11.45 5.13 -9.67
N VAL A 71 10.28 4.65 -10.13
CA VAL A 71 9.26 5.48 -10.79
C VAL A 71 8.85 6.70 -9.97
N TYR A 72 8.65 6.52 -8.67
CA TYR A 72 8.27 7.64 -7.81
C TYR A 72 9.43 8.60 -7.55
N LEU A 73 10.65 8.09 -7.43
CA LEU A 73 11.85 8.92 -7.25
C LEU A 73 12.14 9.76 -8.51
N ILE A 74 11.95 9.15 -9.69
CA ILE A 74 11.99 9.87 -10.97
C ILE A 74 10.92 10.99 -11.01
N PHE A 75 9.71 10.70 -10.55
CA PHE A 75 8.66 11.72 -10.46
C PHE A 75 9.06 12.86 -9.53
N LEU A 76 9.67 12.56 -8.39
CA LEU A 76 10.14 13.58 -7.44
C LEU A 76 11.33 14.38 -7.99
N SER A 77 12.22 13.77 -8.79
CA SER A 77 13.37 14.48 -9.38
C SER A 77 12.95 15.56 -10.35
N ILE A 78 11.81 15.41 -11.05
CA ILE A 78 11.24 16.45 -11.92
C ILE A 78 10.98 17.75 -11.15
N PHE A 79 10.57 17.67 -9.89
CA PHE A 79 10.37 18.87 -9.07
C PHE A 79 11.69 19.56 -8.70
N LEU A 80 12.80 18.81 -8.55
CA LEU A 80 14.13 19.41 -8.40
C LEU A 80 14.54 20.16 -9.67
N ASP A 81 14.24 19.60 -10.86
CA ASP A 81 14.52 20.26 -12.14
C ASP A 81 13.74 21.58 -12.29
N PHE A 82 12.55 21.67 -11.67
CA PHE A 82 11.78 22.92 -11.55
C PHE A 82 12.29 23.87 -10.46
N GLY A 83 13.39 23.53 -9.77
CA GLY A 83 14.00 24.37 -8.74
C GLY A 83 13.37 24.27 -7.35
N LEU A 84 12.50 23.28 -7.10
CA LEU A 84 11.96 23.05 -5.76
C LEU A 84 13.05 22.43 -4.85
N THR A 85 13.07 22.86 -3.60
CA THR A 85 13.92 22.25 -2.57
C THR A 85 13.36 20.90 -2.10
N PHE A 86 14.19 20.05 -1.49
CA PHE A 86 13.72 18.80 -0.88
C PHE A 86 12.61 19.01 0.17
N GLU A 87 12.65 20.13 0.90
CA GLU A 87 11.62 20.48 1.87
C GLU A 87 10.28 20.77 1.20
N GLN A 88 10.29 21.50 0.10
CA GLN A 88 9.09 21.78 -0.69
C GLN A 88 8.53 20.51 -1.34
N ILE A 89 9.39 19.60 -1.80
CA ILE A 89 8.98 18.29 -2.34
C ILE A 89 8.32 17.45 -1.23
N ARG A 90 8.88 17.43 -0.02
CA ARG A 90 8.27 16.76 1.14
C ARG A 90 6.90 17.35 1.46
N PHE A 91 6.80 18.68 1.43
CA PHE A 91 5.53 19.37 1.68
C PHE A 91 4.47 19.04 0.62
N LEU A 92 4.84 18.99 -0.66
CA LEU A 92 3.94 18.54 -1.73
C LEU A 92 3.49 17.09 -1.53
N HIS A 93 4.42 16.20 -1.16
CA HIS A 93 4.11 14.80 -0.90
C HIS A 93 3.09 14.63 0.23
N LEU A 94 3.20 15.39 1.32
CA LEU A 94 2.27 15.37 2.44
C LEU A 94 0.81 15.57 1.98
N HIS A 95 0.59 16.40 0.97
CA HIS A 95 -0.75 16.68 0.45
C HIS A 95 -1.40 15.47 -0.23
N LEU A 96 -0.65 14.43 -0.62
CA LEU A 96 -1.21 13.19 -1.16
C LEU A 96 -2.11 12.46 -0.14
N SER A 97 -1.95 12.77 1.15
CA SER A 97 -2.83 12.26 2.21
C SER A 97 -4.28 12.70 2.05
N ILE A 98 -4.53 13.91 1.51
CA ILE A 98 -5.88 14.47 1.34
C ILE A 98 -6.70 13.65 0.32
N PRO A 99 -6.28 13.54 -0.97
CA PRO A 99 -7.03 12.76 -1.95
C PRO A 99 -7.16 11.29 -1.54
N LEU A 100 -6.18 10.70 -0.86
CA LEU A 100 -6.27 9.34 -0.37
C LEU A 100 -7.48 9.16 0.56
N ILE A 101 -7.63 10.03 1.56
CA ILE A 101 -8.74 9.96 2.52
C ILE A 101 -10.09 10.22 1.85
N ILE A 102 -10.15 11.17 0.93
CA ILE A 102 -11.37 11.48 0.17
C ILE A 102 -11.80 10.25 -0.65
N ILE A 103 -10.87 9.60 -1.35
CA ILE A 103 -11.17 8.42 -2.16
C ILE A 103 -11.54 7.24 -1.26
N PHE A 104 -10.83 7.05 -0.15
CA PHE A 104 -11.16 6.00 0.82
C PHE A 104 -12.54 6.17 1.42
N TYR A 105 -12.93 7.39 1.82
CA TYR A 105 -14.30 7.70 2.25
C TYR A 105 -15.34 7.32 1.17
N ASN A 106 -15.05 7.65 -0.09
CA ASN A 106 -15.94 7.29 -1.19
C ASN A 106 -16.03 5.76 -1.40
N CYS A 107 -14.94 5.02 -1.19
CA CYS A 107 -14.96 3.55 -1.17
C CYS A 107 -15.88 3.03 -0.07
N LEU A 108 -15.74 3.54 1.15
CA LEU A 108 -16.60 3.16 2.28
C LEU A 108 -18.07 3.44 1.98
N LYS A 109 -18.38 4.61 1.42
CA LYS A 109 -19.76 4.99 1.04
C LYS A 109 -20.35 4.09 -0.05
N LEU A 110 -19.52 3.65 -0.99
CA LEU A 110 -19.94 2.67 -2.01
C LEU A 110 -20.18 1.28 -1.42
N GLN A 111 -19.36 0.84 -0.50
CA GLN A 111 -19.44 -0.49 0.10
C GLN A 111 -20.52 -0.57 1.18
N PHE A 112 -20.66 0.45 2.02
CA PHE A 112 -21.52 0.49 3.18
C PHE A 112 -22.66 1.51 3.02
N ASN A 113 -23.45 1.36 1.96
CA ASN A 113 -24.50 2.33 1.57
C ASN A 113 -25.64 2.50 2.58
N LYS A 114 -25.78 1.56 3.53
CA LYS A 114 -26.81 1.61 4.60
C LYS A 114 -26.31 2.31 5.87
N VAL A 115 -25.00 2.57 5.98
CA VAL A 115 -24.42 3.26 7.12
C VAL A 115 -24.45 4.76 6.89
N ASP A 116 -24.80 5.51 7.93
CA ASP A 116 -24.81 6.98 7.86
C ASP A 116 -23.42 7.51 7.45
N SER A 117 -23.42 8.40 6.48
CA SER A 117 -22.21 8.97 5.88
C SER A 117 -21.26 9.65 6.88
N LYS A 118 -21.81 10.17 7.99
CA LYS A 118 -21.02 10.78 9.07
C LYS A 118 -20.09 9.80 9.78
N TYR A 119 -20.57 8.56 10.04
CA TYR A 119 -19.72 7.52 10.65
C TYR A 119 -18.65 7.02 9.68
N LEU A 120 -18.98 6.91 8.38
CA LEU A 120 -18.03 6.55 7.35
C LEU A 120 -16.95 7.64 7.18
N GLN A 121 -17.34 8.91 7.32
CA GLN A 121 -16.38 10.02 7.30
C GLN A 121 -15.45 9.95 8.52
N LEU A 122 -15.98 9.77 9.72
CA LEU A 122 -15.16 9.59 10.93
C LEU A 122 -14.21 8.40 10.79
N LEU A 123 -14.70 7.26 10.30
CA LEU A 123 -13.88 6.08 10.06
C LEU A 123 -12.76 6.35 9.05
N SER A 124 -13.03 7.12 8.00
CA SER A 124 -11.96 7.48 7.05
C SER A 124 -10.90 8.40 7.66
N LEU A 125 -11.29 9.26 8.58
CA LEU A 125 -10.38 10.19 9.25
C LEU A 125 -9.48 9.52 10.30
N THR A 126 -9.85 8.34 10.81
CA THR A 126 -9.00 7.61 11.77
C THR A 126 -7.64 7.22 11.19
N ILE A 127 -7.49 7.19 9.86
CA ILE A 127 -6.20 6.97 9.19
C ILE A 127 -5.15 8.01 9.63
N PHE A 128 -5.54 9.27 9.85
CA PHE A 128 -4.62 10.31 10.34
C PHE A 128 -4.04 10.03 11.74
N LEU A 129 -4.66 9.14 12.50
CA LEU A 129 -4.17 8.74 13.82
C LEU A 129 -3.14 7.59 13.73
N SER A 130 -2.98 6.98 12.57
CA SER A 130 -2.00 5.91 12.37
C SER A 130 -0.58 6.49 12.33
N PRO A 131 0.33 6.07 13.24
CA PRO A 131 1.72 6.52 13.23
C PRO A 131 2.42 6.23 11.89
N THR A 132 2.17 5.05 11.32
CA THR A 132 2.71 4.66 10.02
C THR A 132 2.22 5.57 8.90
N PHE A 133 0.91 5.86 8.85
CA PHE A 133 0.35 6.75 7.83
C PHE A 133 0.92 8.17 7.95
N ARG A 134 1.04 8.69 9.16
CA ARG A 134 1.63 10.00 9.43
C ARG A 134 3.09 10.05 8.95
N SER A 135 3.87 9.06 9.33
CA SER A 135 5.28 8.97 8.91
C SER A 135 5.42 8.90 7.39
N LEU A 136 4.62 8.05 6.71
CA LEU A 136 4.59 7.94 5.25
C LEU A 136 4.10 9.22 4.55
N SER A 137 3.32 10.05 5.22
CA SER A 137 2.86 11.33 4.69
C SER A 137 3.89 12.43 4.84
N ILE A 138 4.65 12.45 5.94
CA ILE A 138 5.66 13.47 6.26
C ILE A 138 6.98 13.20 5.51
N TRP A 139 7.35 11.93 5.40
CA TRP A 139 8.59 11.50 4.75
C TRP A 139 8.26 10.80 3.44
N PRO A 140 8.63 11.37 2.27
CA PRO A 140 8.26 10.82 0.98
C PRO A 140 8.71 9.37 0.82
N ASP A 141 7.73 8.52 0.57
CA ASP A 141 7.89 7.09 0.39
C ASP A 141 6.94 6.62 -0.72
N THR A 142 7.35 5.63 -1.48
CA THR A 142 6.57 5.07 -2.59
C THR A 142 5.26 4.43 -2.13
N ARG A 143 5.19 4.01 -0.86
CA ARG A 143 4.01 3.34 -0.29
C ARG A 143 2.79 4.25 -0.23
N LEU A 144 2.94 5.54 0.08
CA LEU A 144 1.80 6.46 0.14
C LEU A 144 1.16 6.72 -1.23
N PRO A 145 1.89 7.16 -2.28
CA PRO A 145 1.31 7.31 -3.60
C PRO A 145 0.88 5.98 -4.21
N GLY A 146 1.58 4.88 -3.95
CA GLY A 146 1.13 3.54 -4.33
C GLY A 146 -0.22 3.19 -3.72
N LEU A 147 -0.41 3.44 -2.41
CA LEU A 147 -1.68 3.24 -1.71
C LEU A 147 -2.78 4.15 -2.26
N LEU A 148 -2.47 5.42 -2.59
CA LEU A 148 -3.42 6.33 -3.19
C LEU A 148 -4.03 5.76 -4.49
N PHE A 149 -3.17 5.32 -5.42
CA PHE A 149 -3.63 4.73 -6.67
C PHE A 149 -4.27 3.35 -6.48
N PHE A 150 -3.86 2.58 -5.48
CA PHE A 150 -4.53 1.35 -5.12
C PHE A 150 -5.96 1.60 -4.59
N VAL A 151 -6.14 2.55 -3.69
CA VAL A 151 -7.48 2.92 -3.19
C VAL A 151 -8.36 3.50 -4.31
N LEU A 152 -7.76 4.23 -5.26
CA LEU A 152 -8.45 4.68 -6.47
C LEU A 152 -8.88 3.49 -7.36
N SER A 153 -8.03 2.49 -7.51
CA SER A 153 -8.36 1.23 -8.19
C SER A 153 -9.54 0.53 -7.49
N MET A 154 -9.51 0.41 -6.17
CA MET A 154 -10.63 -0.13 -5.39
C MET A 154 -11.92 0.66 -5.57
N TYR A 155 -11.85 1.99 -5.63
CA TYR A 155 -13.00 2.84 -5.90
C TYR A 155 -13.65 2.50 -7.26
N PHE A 156 -12.85 2.39 -8.32
CA PHE A 156 -13.36 2.03 -9.63
C PHE A 156 -13.88 0.59 -9.68
N PHE A 157 -13.25 -0.34 -8.98
CA PHE A 157 -13.76 -1.69 -8.82
C PHE A 157 -15.14 -1.72 -8.16
N LEU A 158 -15.33 -0.97 -7.08
CA LEU A 158 -16.63 -0.85 -6.41
C LEU A 158 -17.70 -0.21 -7.31
N LYS A 159 -17.30 0.78 -8.13
CA LYS A 159 -18.17 1.35 -9.17
C LYS A 159 -18.53 0.31 -10.23
N PHE A 160 -17.57 -0.47 -10.70
CA PHE A 160 -17.83 -1.58 -11.64
C PHE A 160 -18.77 -2.60 -11.02
N LYS A 161 -18.57 -2.99 -9.77
CA LYS A 161 -19.43 -3.95 -9.06
C LYS A 161 -20.90 -3.50 -9.00
N LYS A 162 -21.14 -2.18 -8.93
CA LYS A 162 -22.51 -1.61 -8.90
C LYS A 162 -23.14 -1.43 -10.27
N SER A 163 -22.37 -0.98 -11.26
CA SER A 163 -22.92 -0.56 -12.57
C SER A 163 -22.68 -1.55 -13.71
N ALA A 164 -21.79 -2.53 -13.51
CA ALA A 164 -21.27 -3.45 -14.55
C ALA A 164 -20.67 -2.74 -15.78
N SER A 165 -20.40 -1.42 -15.69
CA SER A 165 -19.86 -0.66 -16.80
C SER A 165 -18.39 -0.94 -17.04
N ILE A 166 -18.05 -1.40 -18.24
CA ILE A 166 -16.68 -1.75 -18.65
C ILE A 166 -15.68 -0.60 -18.46
N LYS A 167 -16.14 0.65 -18.55
CA LYS A 167 -15.31 1.85 -18.28
C LYS A 167 -14.64 1.77 -16.91
N TYR A 168 -15.35 1.33 -15.87
CA TYR A 168 -14.79 1.25 -14.53
C TYR A 168 -13.81 0.09 -14.38
N ALA A 169 -13.96 -0.99 -15.14
CA ALA A 169 -12.94 -2.06 -15.17
C ALA A 169 -11.62 -1.54 -15.77
N TRP A 170 -11.68 -0.75 -16.86
CA TRP A 170 -10.51 -0.09 -17.43
C TRP A 170 -9.85 0.87 -16.44
N LEU A 171 -10.61 1.75 -15.79
CA LEU A 171 -10.09 2.69 -14.81
C LEU A 171 -9.48 1.98 -13.59
N ASN A 172 -10.06 0.84 -13.18
CA ASN A 172 -9.48 -0.01 -12.14
C ASN A 172 -8.10 -0.53 -12.57
N CYS A 173 -7.99 -1.11 -13.77
CA CYS A 173 -6.72 -1.63 -14.28
C CYS A 173 -5.67 -0.53 -14.42
N ILE A 174 -6.01 0.62 -15.00
CA ILE A 174 -5.08 1.76 -15.15
C ILE A 174 -4.57 2.22 -13.79
N SER A 175 -5.47 2.43 -12.83
CA SER A 175 -5.09 2.85 -11.48
C SER A 175 -4.21 1.82 -10.77
N LEU A 176 -4.51 0.53 -10.95
CA LEU A 176 -3.70 -0.54 -10.37
C LEU A 176 -2.32 -0.63 -11.02
N ILE A 177 -2.21 -0.45 -12.33
CA ILE A 177 -0.94 -0.41 -13.06
C ILE A 177 -0.07 0.72 -12.50
N ILE A 178 -0.61 1.94 -12.38
CA ILE A 178 0.12 3.08 -11.80
C ILE A 178 0.56 2.75 -10.38
N SER A 179 -0.34 2.22 -9.55
CA SER A 179 -0.02 1.77 -8.19
C SER A 179 1.13 0.77 -8.16
N SER A 180 1.10 -0.23 -9.05
CA SER A 180 2.10 -1.29 -9.15
C SER A 180 3.46 -0.79 -9.63
N TYR A 181 3.48 0.18 -10.53
CA TYR A 181 4.72 0.83 -10.97
C TYR A 181 5.36 1.66 -9.86
N ILE A 182 4.56 2.32 -9.03
CA ILE A 182 5.06 3.10 -7.89
C ILE A 182 5.49 2.18 -6.75
N SER A 183 4.64 1.20 -6.41
CA SER A 183 4.89 0.24 -5.33
C SER A 183 4.45 -1.17 -5.79
N PRO A 184 5.40 -2.01 -6.23
CA PRO A 184 5.12 -3.32 -6.84
C PRO A 184 4.30 -4.27 -5.97
N ASN A 185 4.29 -4.07 -4.65
CA ASN A 185 3.51 -4.88 -3.71
C ASN A 185 2.01 -4.88 -4.01
N PHE A 186 1.49 -3.83 -4.66
CA PHE A 186 0.06 -3.75 -5.01
C PHE A 186 -0.31 -4.57 -6.25
N SER A 187 0.65 -5.03 -7.04
CA SER A 187 0.39 -5.82 -8.27
C SER A 187 -0.35 -7.14 -7.99
N VAL A 188 -0.13 -7.74 -6.82
CA VAL A 188 -0.78 -8.99 -6.40
C VAL A 188 -2.32 -8.89 -6.40
N PHE A 189 -2.86 -7.69 -6.17
CA PHE A 189 -4.31 -7.47 -6.16
C PHE A 189 -4.96 -7.60 -7.54
N PHE A 190 -4.17 -7.61 -8.61
CA PHE A 190 -4.67 -7.90 -9.95
C PHE A 190 -5.38 -9.26 -10.01
N ILE A 191 -4.86 -10.27 -9.32
CA ILE A 191 -5.45 -11.61 -9.26
C ILE A 191 -6.87 -11.55 -8.68
N TYR A 192 -7.06 -10.78 -7.61
CA TYR A 192 -8.37 -10.61 -6.99
C TYR A 192 -9.39 -9.96 -7.96
N PHE A 193 -9.00 -8.89 -8.63
CA PHE A 193 -9.87 -8.23 -9.60
C PHE A 193 -10.15 -9.11 -10.82
N LEU A 194 -9.14 -9.83 -11.31
CA LEU A 194 -9.26 -10.73 -12.45
C LEU A 194 -10.28 -11.83 -12.19
N ILE A 195 -10.24 -12.49 -11.03
CA ILE A 195 -11.23 -13.53 -10.65
C ILE A 195 -12.66 -12.98 -10.73
N PHE A 196 -12.85 -11.72 -10.33
CA PHE A 196 -14.17 -11.09 -10.41
C PHE A 196 -14.54 -10.73 -11.85
N PHE A 197 -13.60 -10.22 -12.63
CA PHE A 197 -13.82 -9.83 -14.03
C PHE A 197 -14.15 -11.02 -14.92
N ILE A 198 -13.51 -12.16 -14.74
CA ILE A 198 -13.81 -13.42 -15.44
C ILE A 198 -15.30 -13.78 -15.29
N LYS A 199 -15.89 -13.54 -14.14
CA LYS A 199 -17.30 -13.87 -13.85
C LYS A 199 -18.30 -12.84 -14.38
N LYS A 200 -17.87 -11.62 -14.73
CA LYS A 200 -18.78 -10.51 -15.00
C LYS A 200 -18.58 -9.80 -16.33
N ILE A 201 -17.44 -9.97 -16.98
CA ILE A 201 -17.12 -9.33 -18.26
C ILE A 201 -17.19 -10.38 -19.36
N ASN A 202 -17.68 -9.98 -20.53
CA ASN A 202 -17.67 -10.86 -21.71
C ASN A 202 -16.22 -11.14 -22.16
N ASN A 203 -16.01 -12.30 -22.79
CA ASN A 203 -14.68 -12.79 -23.18
C ASN A 203 -13.91 -11.79 -24.05
N LYS A 204 -14.57 -11.10 -25.00
CA LYS A 204 -13.93 -10.13 -25.88
C LYS A 204 -13.31 -8.95 -25.10
N ASN A 205 -14.03 -8.39 -24.14
CA ASN A 205 -13.54 -7.29 -23.33
C ASN A 205 -12.54 -7.77 -22.26
N LEU A 206 -12.72 -8.98 -21.73
CA LEU A 206 -11.76 -9.59 -20.81
C LEU A 206 -10.39 -9.78 -21.46
N ILE A 207 -10.35 -10.35 -22.68
CA ILE A 207 -9.10 -10.51 -23.44
C ILE A 207 -8.43 -9.15 -23.66
N LYS A 208 -9.19 -8.12 -24.06
CA LYS A 208 -8.62 -6.77 -24.20
C LYS A 208 -7.98 -6.24 -22.91
N LEU A 209 -8.64 -6.44 -21.77
CA LEU A 209 -8.09 -6.03 -20.47
C LEU A 209 -6.82 -6.82 -20.11
N LEU A 210 -6.80 -8.13 -20.37
CA LEU A 210 -5.62 -8.97 -20.14
C LEU A 210 -4.44 -8.55 -21.01
N VAL A 211 -4.69 -8.36 -22.32
CA VAL A 211 -3.65 -7.89 -23.26
C VAL A 211 -3.10 -6.54 -22.83
N PHE A 212 -3.97 -5.61 -22.45
CA PHE A 212 -3.54 -4.30 -21.96
C PHE A 212 -2.66 -4.40 -20.70
N ASN A 213 -3.06 -5.19 -19.70
CA ASN A 213 -2.26 -5.37 -18.49
C ASN A 213 -0.93 -6.05 -18.80
N PHE A 214 -0.91 -7.03 -19.71
CA PHE A 214 0.32 -7.68 -20.15
C PHE A 214 1.26 -6.68 -20.86
N LEU A 215 0.75 -5.91 -21.82
CA LEU A 215 1.54 -4.87 -22.49
C LEU A 215 2.07 -3.82 -21.51
N ALA A 216 1.24 -3.43 -20.54
CA ALA A 216 1.67 -2.50 -19.49
C ALA A 216 2.74 -3.09 -18.56
N ALA A 217 2.85 -4.41 -18.42
CA ALA A 217 3.90 -5.03 -17.61
C ALA A 217 5.25 -5.12 -18.34
N ILE A 218 5.27 -5.07 -19.67
CA ILE A 218 6.50 -5.24 -20.49
C ILE A 218 7.62 -4.29 -20.08
N PRO A 219 7.42 -2.96 -19.92
CA PRO A 219 8.52 -2.06 -19.56
C PRO A 219 9.21 -2.44 -18.24
N MET A 220 8.44 -2.85 -17.23
CA MET A 220 9.02 -3.27 -15.95
C MET A 220 9.74 -4.61 -16.07
N LEU A 221 9.16 -5.56 -16.81
CA LEU A 221 9.81 -6.85 -17.07
C LEU A 221 11.10 -6.67 -17.86
N TYR A 222 11.12 -5.81 -18.88
CA TYR A 222 12.32 -5.48 -19.63
C TYR A 222 13.39 -4.88 -18.72
N TYR A 223 13.04 -3.92 -17.88
CA TYR A 223 13.93 -3.26 -16.94
C TYR A 223 14.57 -4.25 -15.95
N ILE A 224 13.78 -5.18 -15.39
CA ILE A 224 14.28 -6.14 -14.42
C ILE A 224 15.02 -7.30 -15.09
N LEU A 225 14.46 -7.88 -16.18
CA LEU A 225 14.98 -9.13 -16.74
C LEU A 225 16.08 -8.92 -17.80
N ILE A 226 15.93 -7.90 -18.64
CA ILE A 226 16.85 -7.64 -19.75
C ILE A 226 17.95 -6.68 -19.33
N LEU A 227 17.60 -5.52 -18.77
CA LEU A 227 18.58 -4.57 -18.26
C LEU A 227 19.20 -5.01 -16.93
N LYS A 228 18.66 -6.06 -16.29
CA LYS A 228 19.14 -6.65 -15.03
C LYS A 228 19.20 -5.68 -13.85
N VAL A 229 18.41 -4.60 -13.90
CA VAL A 229 18.30 -3.63 -12.80
C VAL A 229 17.30 -4.16 -11.78
N ASN A 230 17.80 -4.96 -10.83
CA ASN A 230 16.94 -5.73 -9.93
C ASN A 230 16.86 -5.10 -8.52
N PHE A 231 16.19 -3.96 -8.41
CA PHE A 231 15.98 -3.26 -7.14
C PHE A 231 15.17 -4.06 -6.11
N LEU A 232 14.37 -5.05 -6.52
CA LEU A 232 13.54 -5.86 -5.60
C LEU A 232 14.38 -6.87 -4.82
N VAL A 233 15.51 -7.30 -5.36
CA VAL A 233 16.39 -8.33 -4.79
C VAL A 233 17.73 -7.76 -4.34
N SER A 234 18.11 -6.58 -4.81
CA SER A 234 19.36 -5.92 -4.44
C SER A 234 19.33 -5.48 -2.98
N GLY A 235 19.58 -6.44 -2.10
CA GLY A 235 19.65 -6.21 -0.65
C GLY A 235 21.01 -5.66 -0.19
N LYS A 236 21.73 -4.93 -1.05
CA LYS A 236 22.96 -4.23 -0.62
C LYS A 236 22.56 -3.07 0.27
N THR A 237 22.70 -3.24 1.57
CA THR A 237 22.70 -2.11 2.50
C THR A 237 23.94 -1.29 2.21
N PRO A 238 23.84 0.00 1.86
CA PRO A 238 25.02 0.83 1.66
C PRO A 238 25.91 0.78 2.90
N GLY A 239 27.17 0.34 2.73
CA GLY A 239 28.16 0.33 3.82
C GLY A 239 28.37 -1.01 4.55
N LEU A 240 27.61 -2.04 4.25
CA LEU A 240 27.92 -3.40 4.69
C LEU A 240 28.44 -4.21 3.51
N ASN A 241 29.61 -4.85 3.67
CA ASN A 241 30.11 -5.91 2.78
C ASN A 241 29.16 -7.11 2.90
N SER A 242 27.93 -6.95 2.39
CA SER A 242 26.89 -7.94 2.53
C SER A 242 26.95 -8.88 1.33
N GLU A 243 27.16 -10.15 1.62
CA GLU A 243 26.72 -11.21 0.74
C GLU A 243 25.26 -10.95 0.29
N PRO A 244 24.90 -11.35 -0.94
CA PRO A 244 23.53 -11.20 -1.40
C PRO A 244 22.61 -11.82 -0.33
N LEU A 245 21.71 -11.01 0.24
CA LEU A 245 20.71 -11.50 1.20
C LEU A 245 20.04 -12.70 0.55
N ALA A 246 20.38 -13.90 1.03
CA ALA A 246 19.61 -15.08 0.69
C ALA A 246 18.16 -14.72 0.95
N VAL A 247 17.32 -14.79 -0.08
CA VAL A 247 15.88 -14.56 0.07
C VAL A 247 15.36 -15.73 0.88
N ASN A 248 15.46 -15.63 2.19
CA ASN A 248 14.87 -16.57 3.10
C ASN A 248 13.36 -16.42 2.99
N PHE A 249 12.75 -17.29 2.19
CA PHE A 249 11.30 -17.43 2.11
C PHE A 249 10.77 -18.07 3.42
N ASN A 250 10.95 -17.35 4.52
CA ASN A 250 10.30 -17.76 5.76
C ASN A 250 8.82 -17.35 5.72
N PHE A 251 8.03 -18.09 4.94
CA PHE A 251 6.59 -17.85 4.81
C PHE A 251 5.87 -17.97 6.15
N ALA A 252 6.34 -18.85 7.04
CA ALA A 252 5.70 -19.06 8.33
C ALA A 252 5.75 -17.80 9.20
N ASP A 253 6.91 -17.17 9.35
CA ASP A 253 7.06 -15.94 10.13
C ASP A 253 6.24 -14.80 9.54
N LYS A 254 6.27 -14.64 8.22
CA LYS A 254 5.51 -13.59 7.54
C LYS A 254 4.01 -13.77 7.71
N ILE A 255 3.51 -15.00 7.56
CA ILE A 255 2.08 -15.31 7.76
C ILE A 255 1.69 -15.07 9.22
N MET A 256 2.53 -15.47 10.18
CA MET A 256 2.27 -15.27 11.60
C MET A 256 2.20 -13.77 11.95
N ILE A 257 3.17 -12.98 11.51
CA ILE A 257 3.21 -11.53 11.75
C ILE A 257 1.99 -10.85 11.11
N ILE A 258 1.70 -11.15 9.85
CA ILE A 258 0.55 -10.55 9.14
C ILE A 258 -0.76 -10.96 9.81
N SER A 259 -0.91 -12.26 10.16
CA SER A 259 -2.12 -12.76 10.83
C SER A 259 -2.30 -12.12 12.20
N SER A 260 -1.23 -11.95 12.97
CA SER A 260 -1.27 -11.30 14.29
C SER A 260 -1.68 -9.84 14.17
N ILE A 261 -1.13 -9.10 13.22
CA ILE A 261 -1.50 -7.70 12.97
C ILE A 261 -2.97 -7.60 12.56
N VAL A 262 -3.41 -8.44 11.61
CA VAL A 262 -4.80 -8.45 11.13
C VAL A 262 -5.76 -8.82 12.28
N LEU A 263 -5.46 -9.85 13.07
CA LEU A 263 -6.27 -10.25 14.22
C LEU A 263 -6.33 -9.16 15.27
N PHE A 264 -5.21 -8.51 15.59
CA PHE A 264 -5.17 -7.42 16.56
C PHE A 264 -6.11 -6.27 16.14
N HIS A 265 -6.08 -5.86 14.87
CA HIS A 265 -6.92 -4.77 14.37
C HIS A 265 -8.40 -5.18 14.23
N LEU A 266 -8.68 -6.45 13.95
CA LEU A 266 -10.05 -6.95 13.84
C LEU A 266 -10.64 -7.36 15.20
N PHE A 267 -9.82 -7.56 16.23
CA PHE A 267 -10.24 -8.06 17.53
C PHE A 267 -11.39 -7.27 18.18
N PRO A 268 -11.40 -5.92 18.19
CA PRO A 268 -12.54 -5.17 18.71
C PRO A 268 -13.85 -5.41 17.97
N LEU A 269 -13.79 -5.64 16.64
CA LEU A 269 -14.96 -5.96 15.83
C LEU A 269 -15.46 -7.39 16.07
N LEU A 270 -14.54 -8.31 16.36
CA LEU A 270 -14.85 -9.71 16.63
C LEU A 270 -15.51 -9.91 18.00
N ILE A 271 -15.07 -9.17 19.02
CA ILE A 271 -15.63 -9.24 20.38
C ILE A 271 -17.08 -8.77 20.42
N ASN A 272 -17.44 -7.77 19.65
CA ASN A 272 -18.76 -7.14 19.73
C ASN A 272 -19.84 -7.86 18.88
N ASN A 273 -19.51 -8.98 18.22
CA ASN A 273 -20.44 -9.67 17.32
C ASN A 273 -20.83 -11.07 17.85
N SER A 274 -21.95 -11.15 18.57
CA SER A 274 -22.46 -12.41 19.13
C SER A 274 -22.72 -13.51 18.08
N PHE A 275 -23.07 -13.14 16.85
CA PHE A 275 -23.23 -14.06 15.73
C PHE A 275 -21.89 -14.67 15.30
N PHE A 276 -20.82 -13.88 15.34
CA PHE A 276 -19.48 -14.32 14.99
C PHE A 276 -18.93 -15.32 16.02
N HIS A 277 -19.20 -15.09 17.31
CA HIS A 277 -18.82 -16.00 18.39
C HIS A 277 -19.43 -17.40 18.22
N LYS A 278 -20.73 -17.48 17.93
CA LYS A 278 -21.40 -18.78 17.69
C LYS A 278 -20.81 -19.50 16.47
N LYS A 279 -20.54 -18.78 15.37
CA LYS A 279 -20.00 -19.35 14.15
C LYS A 279 -18.58 -19.86 14.33
N ILE A 280 -17.71 -19.06 14.97
CA ILE A 280 -16.33 -19.48 15.27
C ILE A 280 -16.32 -20.65 16.23
N PHE A 281 -17.10 -20.60 17.31
CA PHE A 281 -17.15 -21.69 18.28
C PHE A 281 -17.59 -23.00 17.63
N ASN A 282 -18.63 -22.96 16.80
CA ASN A 282 -19.08 -24.15 16.07
C ASN A 282 -18.03 -24.63 15.06
N PHE A 283 -17.35 -23.72 14.34
CA PHE A 283 -16.28 -24.08 13.42
C PHE A 283 -15.11 -24.75 14.15
N ILE A 284 -14.67 -24.19 15.28
CA ILE A 284 -13.58 -24.77 16.09
C ILE A 284 -14.01 -26.13 16.62
N LYS A 285 -15.21 -26.25 17.20
CA LYS A 285 -15.74 -27.51 17.71
C LYS A 285 -15.81 -28.61 16.65
N THR A 286 -16.25 -28.24 15.43
CA THR A 286 -16.39 -29.21 14.33
C THR A 286 -15.06 -29.61 13.71
N ASN A 287 -14.05 -28.72 13.75
CA ASN A 287 -12.75 -28.93 13.08
C ASN A 287 -11.57 -29.04 14.04
N ILE A 288 -11.83 -29.27 15.33
CA ILE A 288 -10.79 -29.22 16.37
C ILE A 288 -9.59 -30.12 16.07
N PHE A 289 -9.83 -31.35 15.59
CA PHE A 289 -8.77 -32.27 15.21
C PHE A 289 -7.96 -31.79 14.01
N LYS A 290 -8.60 -31.18 13.01
CA LYS A 290 -7.91 -30.60 11.85
C LYS A 290 -7.07 -29.40 12.25
N ILE A 291 -7.61 -28.53 13.11
CA ILE A 291 -6.90 -27.36 13.65
C ILE A 291 -5.70 -27.81 14.47
N PHE A 292 -5.88 -28.81 15.33
CA PHE A 292 -4.80 -29.36 16.15
C PHE A 292 -3.69 -29.98 15.30
N PHE A 293 -4.06 -30.75 14.27
CA PHE A 293 -3.11 -31.32 13.33
C PHE A 293 -2.32 -30.27 12.55
N ILE A 294 -3.01 -29.21 12.05
CA ILE A 294 -2.36 -28.07 11.38
C ILE A 294 -1.42 -27.33 12.35
N LEU A 295 -1.83 -27.14 13.61
CA LEU A 295 -0.99 -26.51 14.63
C LEU A 295 0.27 -27.35 14.94
N ILE A 296 0.16 -28.66 15.02
CA ILE A 296 1.32 -29.55 15.23
C ILE A 296 2.30 -29.45 14.05
N ILE A 297 1.79 -29.51 12.80
CA ILE A 297 2.61 -29.35 11.60
C ILE A 297 3.28 -27.96 11.63
N PHE A 298 2.53 -26.93 11.95
CA PHE A 298 3.04 -25.56 12.02
C PHE A 298 4.14 -25.41 13.08
N ILE A 299 3.94 -25.96 14.31
CA ILE A 299 4.94 -25.95 15.38
C ILE A 299 6.18 -26.76 14.99
N TYR A 300 6.00 -27.91 14.32
CA TYR A 300 7.11 -28.73 13.85
C TYR A 300 7.99 -27.97 12.83
N PHE A 301 7.38 -27.32 11.84
CA PHE A 301 8.10 -26.50 10.88
C PHE A 301 8.73 -25.25 11.52
N PHE A 302 8.10 -24.68 12.56
CA PHE A 302 8.60 -23.52 13.29
C PHE A 302 9.85 -23.85 14.13
N ASN A 303 9.85 -24.98 14.86
CA ASN A 303 10.98 -25.37 15.69
C ASN A 303 12.26 -25.68 14.88
N TYR A 304 12.12 -25.99 13.60
CA TYR A 304 13.27 -26.27 12.74
C TYR A 304 13.95 -25.01 12.15
N GLN A 305 13.33 -23.85 12.26
CA GLN A 305 13.80 -22.62 11.60
C GLN A 305 13.97 -21.40 12.51
N ILE A 306 13.70 -21.53 13.81
CA ILE A 306 13.96 -20.44 14.74
C ILE A 306 15.43 -20.52 15.20
N SER A 307 16.33 -20.10 14.35
CA SER A 307 17.61 -19.57 14.82
C SER A 307 17.43 -18.07 15.02
N PHE A 308 17.20 -17.66 16.25
CA PHE A 308 17.39 -16.27 16.64
C PHE A 308 18.91 -15.98 16.53
N THR A 309 19.36 -15.54 15.39
CA THR A 309 20.61 -14.78 15.30
C THR A 309 20.23 -13.37 15.70
N GLY A 310 20.58 -13.00 16.94
CA GLY A 310 20.46 -11.67 17.51
C GLY A 310 21.31 -10.65 16.77
#